data_0282251ef1109b165e97aeafc367ee25
#
_entry.id   0282251ef1109b165e97aeafc367ee25
#
_cell.length_a   1.000
_cell.length_b   1.000
_cell.length_c   1.000
_cell.angle_alpha   90.00
_cell.angle_beta   90.00
_cell.angle_gamma   90.00
#
_symmetry.space_group_name_H-M   'P 1'
#
loop_
_entity.id
_entity.type
_entity.pdbx_description
1 polymer ?
#
loop_
_entity_poly.entity_id
_entity_poly.type
_entity_poly.pdbx_seq_one_letter_code
_entity_poly.pdbx_strand_id
1 'polypeptide(L)'
;MANNNRKNIKRLLFGEFSWKRLMRSIIFIYAFLCFYAFFFSEGLIFQPPSSSQNDSREVIKINSANGLKISAIHFPNPQAKYTILYSHGNAEDLDGILWVLREIRDSGFAVFAYDYQGYGTSQGRPSEYNTYRDIDAAYNYLTQQLGVPAKQIIVYGRSVGGGPAIDLASRQSVGGLVVESSFVSAFRVLTQIPILPFDKFVNIDKIGKVRSPVL
;
A
#
# COMPACT_ATOMS: atom_id res chain seq x y z
N MET A 1 50.06 3.11 -39.92
CA MET A 1 48.95 2.18 -40.18
C MET A 1 48.11 1.81 -38.95
N ALA A 2 48.66 1.82 -37.75
CA ALA A 2 47.90 1.41 -36.51
C ALA A 2 46.78 2.37 -36.06
N ASN A 3 46.84 3.65 -36.41
CA ASN A 3 45.88 4.66 -35.96
C ASN A 3 44.54 4.62 -36.74
N ASN A 4 44.56 4.10 -37.96
CA ASN A 4 43.37 3.97 -38.83
C ASN A 4 42.50 2.74 -38.39
N ASN A 5 43.15 1.68 -37.91
CA ASN A 5 42.43 0.49 -37.42
C ASN A 5 41.68 0.76 -36.12
N ARG A 6 42.23 1.56 -35.19
CA ARG A 6 41.54 1.93 -33.94
C ARG A 6 40.31 2.83 -34.17
N LYS A 7 40.37 3.72 -35.17
CA LYS A 7 39.23 4.55 -35.59
C LYS A 7 38.13 3.71 -36.23
N ASN A 8 38.47 2.72 -37.04
CA ASN A 8 37.51 1.82 -37.68
C ASN A 8 36.85 0.87 -36.68
N ILE A 9 37.58 0.36 -35.68
CA ILE A 9 37.05 -0.49 -34.64
C ILE A 9 36.10 0.32 -33.72
N LYS A 10 36.45 1.56 -33.34
CA LYS A 10 35.55 2.45 -32.59
C LYS A 10 34.28 2.78 -33.39
N ARG A 11 34.40 3.00 -34.69
CA ARG A 11 33.27 3.28 -35.59
C ARG A 11 32.35 2.06 -35.75
N LEU A 12 32.90 0.86 -35.74
CA LEU A 12 32.16 -0.41 -35.80
C LEU A 12 31.43 -0.72 -34.48
N LEU A 13 32.05 -0.45 -33.32
CA LEU A 13 31.51 -0.73 -32.01
C LEU A 13 30.54 0.34 -31.51
N PHE A 14 30.79 1.62 -31.77
CA PHE A 14 30.01 2.74 -31.23
C PHE A 14 29.23 3.52 -32.30
N GLY A 15 29.44 3.24 -33.60
CA GLY A 15 28.84 3.97 -34.71
C GLY A 15 29.25 5.45 -34.73
N GLU A 16 28.72 6.23 -35.68
CA GLU A 16 28.83 7.68 -35.63
C GLU A 16 27.83 8.25 -34.62
N PHE A 17 28.30 9.14 -33.73
CA PHE A 17 27.45 9.85 -32.81
C PHE A 17 26.42 10.67 -33.62
N SER A 18 25.14 10.40 -33.37
CA SER A 18 24.04 11.15 -33.97
C SER A 18 23.07 11.57 -32.90
N TRP A 19 22.80 12.86 -32.78
CA TRP A 19 21.81 13.41 -31.88
C TRP A 19 20.43 12.75 -32.04
N LYS A 20 20.04 12.44 -33.30
CA LYS A 20 18.78 11.75 -33.59
C LYS A 20 18.76 10.34 -33.01
N ARG A 21 19.89 9.63 -33.04
CA ARG A 21 20.01 8.29 -32.45
C ARG A 21 19.98 8.38 -30.92
N LEU A 22 20.72 9.32 -30.35
CA LEU A 22 20.70 9.55 -28.89
C LEU A 22 19.29 9.87 -28.39
N MET A 23 18.59 10.81 -29.01
CA MET A 23 17.21 11.18 -28.63
C MET A 23 16.24 10.00 -28.76
N ARG A 24 16.34 9.21 -29.84
CA ARG A 24 15.52 7.99 -29.97
C ARG A 24 15.80 6.98 -28.84
N SER A 25 17.06 6.79 -28.47
CA SER A 25 17.42 5.89 -27.38
C SER A 25 16.90 6.39 -26.05
N ILE A 26 17.01 7.68 -25.76
CA ILE A 26 16.44 8.28 -24.52
C ILE A 26 14.93 8.09 -24.48
N ILE A 27 14.23 8.39 -25.57
CA ILE A 27 12.76 8.21 -25.64
C ILE A 27 12.39 6.74 -25.45
N PHE A 28 13.11 5.82 -26.08
CA PHE A 28 12.85 4.39 -25.95
C PHE A 28 13.08 3.90 -24.52
N ILE A 29 14.19 4.30 -23.89
CA ILE A 29 14.50 3.95 -22.49
C ILE A 29 13.43 4.51 -21.56
N TYR A 30 13.04 5.77 -21.74
CA TYR A 30 11.99 6.38 -20.92
C TYR A 30 10.64 5.68 -21.10
N ALA A 31 10.26 5.39 -22.34
CA ALA A 31 9.03 4.65 -22.62
C ALA A 31 9.05 3.24 -22.00
N PHE A 32 10.21 2.56 -22.07
CA PHE A 32 10.40 1.26 -21.42
C PHE A 32 10.29 1.35 -19.89
N LEU A 33 10.89 2.37 -19.28
CA LEU A 33 10.77 2.62 -17.84
C LEU A 33 9.31 2.88 -17.41
N CYS A 34 8.60 3.71 -18.20
CA CYS A 34 7.16 3.95 -17.96
C CYS A 34 6.36 2.65 -18.07
N PHE A 35 6.59 1.87 -19.12
CA PHE A 35 5.94 0.58 -19.31
C PHE A 35 6.21 -0.37 -18.13
N TYR A 36 7.47 -0.52 -17.77
CA TYR A 36 7.87 -1.39 -16.66
C TYR A 36 7.23 -0.95 -15.33
N ALA A 37 7.32 0.33 -15.01
CA ALA A 37 6.71 0.87 -13.80
C ALA A 37 5.18 0.71 -13.77
N PHE A 38 4.52 0.86 -14.92
CA PHE A 38 3.06 0.70 -15.00
C PHE A 38 2.61 -0.73 -14.73
N PHE A 39 3.28 -1.71 -15.33
CA PHE A 39 2.83 -3.11 -15.25
C PHE A 39 3.43 -3.90 -14.09
N PHE A 40 4.60 -3.53 -13.59
CA PHE A 40 5.34 -4.35 -12.61
C PHE A 40 5.55 -3.68 -11.25
N SER A 41 5.17 -2.40 -11.09
CA SER A 41 5.38 -1.70 -9.81
C SER A 41 4.66 -2.34 -8.63
N GLU A 42 3.51 -2.95 -8.82
CA GLU A 42 2.78 -3.61 -7.72
C GLU A 42 3.58 -4.79 -7.15
N GLY A 43 4.25 -5.58 -7.98
CA GLY A 43 5.14 -6.64 -7.52
C GLY A 43 6.40 -6.13 -6.79
N LEU A 44 6.76 -4.86 -6.98
CA LEU A 44 7.85 -4.21 -6.23
C LEU A 44 7.38 -3.56 -4.94
N ILE A 45 6.15 -3.00 -4.96
CA ILE A 45 5.55 -2.34 -3.78
C ILE A 45 5.11 -3.37 -2.75
N PHE A 46 4.43 -4.44 -3.18
CA PHE A 46 3.86 -5.43 -2.29
C PHE A 46 4.77 -6.65 -2.17
N GLN A 47 5.19 -6.94 -0.96
CA GLN A 47 6.06 -8.08 -0.64
C GLN A 47 5.45 -8.86 0.53
N PRO A 48 4.37 -9.63 0.28
CA PRO A 48 3.76 -10.42 1.33
C PRO A 48 4.81 -11.38 1.92
N PRO A 49 4.87 -11.51 3.26
CA PRO A 49 5.74 -12.47 3.90
C PRO A 49 5.33 -13.90 3.50
N SER A 50 6.24 -14.85 3.67
CA SER A 50 5.88 -16.26 3.57
C SER A 50 4.87 -16.55 4.68
N SER A 51 3.58 -16.62 4.34
CA SER A 51 2.50 -16.76 5.29
C SER A 51 2.60 -18.04 6.08
N SER A 52 2.28 -18.00 7.38
CA SER A 52 1.83 -19.18 8.09
C SER A 52 0.60 -19.73 7.35
N GLN A 53 0.64 -20.97 6.90
CA GLN A 53 -0.44 -21.56 6.10
C GLN A 53 -1.75 -21.79 6.89
N ASN A 54 -1.77 -21.44 8.17
CA ASN A 54 -2.88 -21.69 9.08
C ASN A 54 -3.35 -20.40 9.72
N ASP A 55 -4.65 -20.17 9.65
CA ASP A 55 -5.29 -19.12 10.44
C ASP A 55 -5.14 -19.43 11.94
N SER A 56 -4.74 -18.43 12.72
CA SER A 56 -4.89 -18.51 14.16
C SER A 56 -6.40 -18.59 14.51
N ARG A 57 -6.74 -19.08 15.73
CA ARG A 57 -8.14 -19.13 16.20
C ARG A 57 -8.84 -17.78 16.25
N GLU A 58 -8.08 -16.70 16.19
CA GLU A 58 -8.56 -15.32 16.28
C GLU A 58 -8.93 -14.75 14.90
N VAL A 59 -8.52 -15.42 13.81
CA VAL A 59 -8.76 -14.96 12.44
C VAL A 59 -10.20 -15.23 12.01
N ILE A 60 -10.87 -14.19 11.57
CA ILE A 60 -12.17 -14.25 10.90
C ILE A 60 -12.00 -13.95 9.40
N LYS A 61 -12.93 -14.41 8.57
CA LYS A 61 -12.94 -14.11 7.13
C LYS A 61 -14.07 -13.12 6.84
N ILE A 62 -13.72 -12.00 6.26
CA ILE A 62 -14.67 -10.99 5.80
C ILE A 62 -14.67 -10.93 4.27
N ASN A 63 -15.82 -10.58 3.68
CA ASN A 63 -15.94 -10.47 2.24
C ASN A 63 -15.38 -9.11 1.79
N SER A 64 -14.33 -9.15 0.99
CA SER A 64 -13.88 -8.00 0.22
C SER A 64 -14.62 -7.91 -1.10
N ALA A 65 -14.29 -6.93 -1.91
CA ALA A 65 -14.88 -6.78 -3.22
C ALA A 65 -14.61 -8.03 -4.09
N ASN A 66 -15.48 -8.25 -5.07
CA ASN A 66 -15.43 -9.40 -5.99
C ASN A 66 -15.67 -10.77 -5.32
N GLY A 67 -16.24 -10.80 -4.10
CA GLY A 67 -16.53 -12.03 -3.38
C GLY A 67 -15.31 -12.75 -2.80
N LEU A 68 -14.12 -12.15 -2.89
CA LEU A 68 -12.91 -12.67 -2.27
C LEU A 68 -12.98 -12.50 -0.76
N LYS A 69 -12.42 -13.46 -0.03
CA LYS A 69 -12.33 -13.41 1.43
C LYS A 69 -10.95 -12.94 1.86
N ILE A 70 -10.92 -11.94 2.74
CA ILE A 70 -9.71 -11.48 3.40
C ILE A 70 -9.77 -11.84 4.89
N SER A 71 -8.60 -12.03 5.47
CA SER A 71 -8.42 -12.34 6.89
C SER A 71 -8.52 -11.05 7.70
N ALA A 72 -9.16 -11.15 8.86
CA ALA A 72 -9.24 -10.05 9.80
C ALA A 72 -9.18 -10.59 11.25
N ILE A 73 -8.77 -9.72 12.17
CA ILE A 73 -8.78 -9.98 13.60
C ILE A 73 -9.56 -8.86 14.29
N HIS A 74 -10.41 -9.25 15.23
CA HIS A 74 -11.12 -8.31 16.09
C HIS A 74 -10.79 -8.58 17.55
N PHE A 75 -10.20 -7.60 18.21
CA PHE A 75 -10.03 -7.57 19.66
C PHE A 75 -11.03 -6.59 20.26
N PRO A 76 -12.21 -7.07 20.73
CA PRO A 76 -13.19 -6.21 21.35
C PRO A 76 -12.69 -5.69 22.68
N ASN A 77 -13.06 -4.45 22.99
CA ASN A 77 -12.93 -3.87 24.32
C ASN A 77 -14.21 -3.09 24.65
N PRO A 78 -15.12 -3.63 25.46
CA PRO A 78 -16.41 -3.00 25.78
C PRO A 78 -16.28 -1.63 26.48
N GLN A 79 -15.12 -1.35 27.09
CA GLN A 79 -14.85 -0.09 27.76
C GLN A 79 -14.20 0.95 26.83
N ALA A 80 -13.77 0.54 25.63
CA ALA A 80 -13.11 1.43 24.70
C ALA A 80 -14.09 2.47 24.12
N LYS A 81 -13.67 3.72 24.15
CA LYS A 81 -14.36 4.81 23.45
C LYS A 81 -14.14 4.74 21.93
N TYR A 82 -12.99 4.24 21.50
CA TYR A 82 -12.59 4.19 20.11
C TYR A 82 -12.15 2.79 19.69
N THR A 83 -12.39 2.48 18.42
CA THR A 83 -11.89 1.29 17.74
C THR A 83 -10.81 1.70 16.73
N ILE A 84 -9.64 1.09 16.83
CA ILE A 84 -8.57 1.26 15.84
C ILE A 84 -8.83 0.33 14.66
N LEU A 85 -9.02 0.88 13.47
CA LEU A 85 -8.98 0.14 12.21
C LEU A 85 -7.55 0.18 11.68
N TYR A 86 -6.83 -0.92 11.83
CA TYR A 86 -5.40 -1.00 11.60
C TYR A 86 -5.06 -1.59 10.23
N SER A 87 -4.31 -0.83 9.44
CA SER A 87 -3.74 -1.23 8.15
C SER A 87 -2.23 -1.39 8.30
N HIS A 88 -1.75 -2.63 8.21
CA HIS A 88 -0.36 -2.99 8.47
C HIS A 88 0.62 -2.52 7.39
N GLY A 89 1.91 -2.60 7.68
CA GLY A 89 2.99 -2.27 6.76
C GLY A 89 3.22 -3.34 5.69
N ASN A 90 4.13 -3.04 4.76
CA ASN A 90 4.61 -4.03 3.80
C ASN A 90 5.43 -5.10 4.53
N ALA A 91 5.49 -6.30 3.96
CA ALA A 91 6.17 -7.47 4.56
C ALA A 91 5.69 -7.83 5.98
N GLU A 92 4.47 -7.42 6.35
CA GLU A 92 3.78 -7.78 7.59
C GLU A 92 2.48 -8.53 7.24
N ASP A 93 2.00 -9.36 8.15
CA ASP A 93 0.67 -9.96 8.12
C ASP A 93 0.09 -9.96 9.54
N LEU A 94 -1.17 -10.36 9.68
CA LEU A 94 -1.86 -10.36 10.97
C LEU A 94 -1.12 -11.17 12.04
N ASP A 95 -0.50 -12.28 11.67
CA ASP A 95 0.22 -13.14 12.62
C ASP A 95 1.48 -12.43 13.15
N GLY A 96 2.24 -11.81 12.27
CA GLY A 96 3.46 -11.08 12.61
C GLY A 96 3.22 -9.85 13.49
N ILE A 97 2.03 -9.24 13.42
CA ILE A 97 1.68 -8.02 14.18
C ILE A 97 0.77 -8.28 15.39
N LEU A 98 0.43 -9.53 15.72
CA LEU A 98 -0.48 -9.85 16.84
C LEU A 98 -0.08 -9.15 18.13
N TRP A 99 1.21 -9.06 18.42
CA TRP A 99 1.72 -8.40 19.61
C TRP A 99 1.40 -6.90 19.62
N VAL A 100 1.52 -6.20 18.50
CA VAL A 100 1.16 -4.77 18.34
C VAL A 100 -0.34 -4.58 18.58
N LEU A 101 -1.17 -5.43 17.96
CA LEU A 101 -2.62 -5.34 18.09
C LEU A 101 -3.08 -5.54 19.55
N ARG A 102 -2.43 -6.46 20.28
CA ARG A 102 -2.69 -6.69 21.69
C ARG A 102 -2.26 -5.51 22.58
N GLU A 103 -1.12 -4.93 22.28
CA GLU A 103 -0.61 -3.74 22.99
C GLU A 103 -1.54 -2.54 22.80
N ILE A 104 -2.07 -2.32 21.60
CA ILE A 104 -3.06 -1.28 21.33
C ILE A 104 -4.36 -1.56 22.13
N ARG A 105 -4.83 -2.83 22.15
CA ARG A 105 -6.00 -3.22 22.95
C ARG A 105 -5.77 -2.96 24.44
N ASP A 106 -4.61 -3.35 24.96
CA ASP A 106 -4.26 -3.23 26.38
C ASP A 106 -4.06 -1.77 26.79
N SER A 107 -3.82 -0.87 25.81
CA SER A 107 -3.84 0.58 25.98
C SER A 107 -5.25 1.18 26.04
N GLY A 108 -6.31 0.37 26.00
CA GLY A 108 -7.68 0.80 26.21
C GLY A 108 -8.52 0.98 24.95
N PHE A 109 -8.05 0.53 23.79
CA PHE A 109 -8.79 0.58 22.52
C PHE A 109 -9.44 -0.78 22.20
N ALA A 110 -10.53 -0.77 21.42
CA ALA A 110 -10.86 -1.93 20.61
C ALA A 110 -10.02 -1.90 19.34
N VAL A 111 -9.70 -3.07 18.75
CA VAL A 111 -8.85 -3.16 17.58
C VAL A 111 -9.48 -4.05 16.52
N PHE A 112 -9.48 -3.58 15.29
CA PHE A 112 -9.82 -4.37 14.12
C PHE A 112 -8.69 -4.22 13.08
N ALA A 113 -8.07 -5.33 12.72
CA ALA A 113 -7.00 -5.38 11.72
C ALA A 113 -7.35 -6.38 10.62
N TYR A 114 -6.78 -6.21 9.46
CA TYR A 114 -7.05 -7.08 8.31
C TYR A 114 -5.79 -7.25 7.46
N ASP A 115 -5.68 -8.40 6.79
CA ASP A 115 -4.69 -8.66 5.76
C ASP A 115 -5.22 -8.20 4.40
N TYR A 116 -4.38 -7.55 3.60
CA TYR A 116 -4.70 -7.25 2.21
C TYR A 116 -4.88 -8.53 1.40
N GLN A 117 -5.60 -8.44 0.29
CA GLN A 117 -5.63 -9.52 -0.69
C GLN A 117 -4.21 -10.00 -1.02
N GLY A 118 -3.98 -11.32 -0.93
CA GLY A 118 -2.66 -11.95 -1.17
C GLY A 118 -1.69 -11.89 0.00
N TYR A 119 -2.08 -11.34 1.17
CA TYR A 119 -1.31 -11.39 2.41
C TYR A 119 -1.89 -12.40 3.38
N GLY A 120 -1.04 -13.00 4.22
CA GLY A 120 -1.47 -14.02 5.17
C GLY A 120 -2.28 -15.11 4.49
N THR A 121 -3.49 -15.36 4.99
CA THR A 121 -4.43 -16.32 4.42
C THR A 121 -5.57 -15.64 3.62
N SER A 122 -5.41 -14.36 3.27
CA SER A 122 -6.33 -13.62 2.39
C SER A 122 -6.24 -14.10 0.95
N GLN A 123 -7.38 -14.24 0.30
CA GLN A 123 -7.47 -14.59 -1.12
C GLN A 123 -7.05 -13.43 -2.02
N GLY A 124 -6.77 -13.70 -3.29
CA GLY A 124 -6.52 -12.70 -4.31
C GLY A 124 -5.05 -12.32 -4.47
N ARG A 125 -4.82 -11.10 -4.93
CA ARG A 125 -3.48 -10.54 -5.15
C ARG A 125 -3.44 -9.09 -4.67
N PRO A 126 -2.33 -8.63 -4.08
CA PRO A 126 -2.22 -7.26 -3.63
C PRO A 126 -2.11 -6.31 -4.83
N SER A 127 -2.77 -5.19 -4.72
CA SER A 127 -2.64 -4.04 -5.61
C SER A 127 -3.11 -2.78 -4.89
N GLU A 128 -2.72 -1.60 -5.34
CA GLU A 128 -3.23 -0.34 -4.80
C GLU A 128 -4.76 -0.34 -4.77
N TYR A 129 -5.38 -0.69 -5.88
CA TYR A 129 -6.84 -0.73 -6.01
C TYR A 129 -7.49 -1.72 -5.03
N ASN A 130 -6.90 -2.90 -4.85
CA ASN A 130 -7.44 -3.91 -3.96
C ASN A 130 -7.30 -3.50 -2.49
N THR A 131 -6.19 -2.85 -2.09
CA THR A 131 -6.04 -2.36 -0.70
C THR A 131 -7.11 -1.34 -0.32
N TYR A 132 -7.55 -0.49 -1.25
CA TYR A 132 -8.67 0.43 -1.01
C TYR A 132 -9.99 -0.31 -0.79
N ARG A 133 -10.21 -1.40 -1.53
CA ARG A 133 -11.42 -2.23 -1.37
C ARG A 133 -11.38 -3.06 -0.09
N ASP A 134 -10.20 -3.50 0.31
CA ASP A 134 -10.02 -4.27 1.52
C ASP A 134 -10.29 -3.43 2.78
N ILE A 135 -9.79 -2.19 2.81
CA ILE A 135 -10.12 -1.29 3.91
C ILE A 135 -11.60 -0.89 3.92
N ASP A 136 -12.22 -0.71 2.75
CA ASP A 136 -13.66 -0.47 2.65
C ASP A 136 -14.46 -1.65 3.22
N ALA A 137 -14.05 -2.88 2.92
CA ALA A 137 -14.67 -4.09 3.47
C ALA A 137 -14.53 -4.16 5.00
N ALA A 138 -13.33 -3.88 5.53
CA ALA A 138 -13.06 -3.83 6.95
C ALA A 138 -13.87 -2.74 7.66
N TYR A 139 -13.93 -1.54 7.08
CA TYR A 139 -14.75 -0.44 7.58
C TYR A 139 -16.26 -0.76 7.58
N ASN A 140 -16.75 -1.36 6.50
CA ASN A 140 -18.14 -1.78 6.40
C ASN A 140 -18.47 -2.88 7.41
N TYR A 141 -17.55 -3.81 7.64
CA TYR A 141 -17.74 -4.83 8.68
C TYR A 141 -17.84 -4.20 10.07
N LEU A 142 -16.98 -3.25 10.42
CA LEU A 142 -17.05 -2.52 11.68
C LEU A 142 -18.37 -1.77 11.84
N THR A 143 -18.79 -1.02 10.81
CA THR A 143 -19.95 -0.13 10.90
C THR A 143 -21.29 -0.88 10.78
N GLN A 144 -21.36 -1.88 9.90
CA GLN A 144 -22.62 -2.53 9.56
C GLN A 144 -22.84 -3.85 10.32
N GLN A 145 -21.76 -4.61 10.59
CA GLN A 145 -21.89 -5.89 11.30
C GLN A 145 -21.64 -5.75 12.79
N LEU A 146 -20.66 -4.94 13.20
CA LEU A 146 -20.33 -4.72 14.61
C LEU A 146 -21.02 -3.48 15.19
N GLY A 147 -21.67 -2.66 14.37
CA GLY A 147 -22.41 -1.47 14.82
C GLY A 147 -21.54 -0.35 15.38
N VAL A 148 -20.24 -0.33 15.08
CA VAL A 148 -19.32 0.71 15.55
C VAL A 148 -19.62 2.03 14.86
N PRO A 149 -19.96 3.12 15.58
CA PRO A 149 -20.20 4.41 14.96
C PRO A 149 -18.94 4.92 14.24
N ALA A 150 -19.08 5.44 13.02
CA ALA A 150 -17.96 5.92 12.22
C ALA A 150 -17.06 6.92 12.97
N LYS A 151 -17.65 7.79 13.79
CA LYS A 151 -16.93 8.77 14.64
C LYS A 151 -16.14 8.15 15.80
N GLN A 152 -16.32 6.88 16.06
CA GLN A 152 -15.56 6.11 17.06
C GLN A 152 -14.49 5.24 16.40
N ILE A 153 -14.33 5.30 15.07
CA ILE A 153 -13.27 4.60 14.34
C ILE A 153 -12.10 5.55 14.13
N ILE A 154 -10.93 5.17 14.64
CA ILE A 154 -9.65 5.79 14.31
C ILE A 154 -8.98 4.90 13.28
N VAL A 155 -8.78 5.42 12.09
CA VAL A 155 -8.09 4.70 11.01
C VAL A 155 -6.60 4.85 11.21
N TYR A 156 -5.89 3.74 11.30
CA TYR A 156 -4.45 3.71 11.52
C TYR A 156 -3.76 3.03 10.34
N GLY A 157 -2.82 3.73 9.72
CA GLY A 157 -2.05 3.19 8.60
C GLY A 157 -0.56 3.28 8.83
N ARG A 158 0.13 2.14 8.84
CA ARG A 158 1.58 2.04 8.95
C ARG A 158 2.22 1.80 7.58
N SER A 159 3.22 2.61 7.23
CA SER A 159 3.99 2.48 5.98
C SER A 159 3.05 2.42 4.75
N VAL A 160 3.03 1.31 3.98
CA VAL A 160 2.11 1.12 2.85
C VAL A 160 0.64 1.21 3.29
N GLY A 161 0.33 0.80 4.52
CA GLY A 161 -1.01 0.90 5.10
C GLY A 161 -1.53 2.33 5.26
N GLY A 162 -0.64 3.32 5.22
CA GLY A 162 -1.04 4.74 5.14
C GLY A 162 -1.82 5.06 3.87
N GLY A 163 -1.56 4.36 2.76
CA GLY A 163 -2.29 4.53 1.50
C GLY A 163 -3.78 4.28 1.64
N PRO A 164 -4.23 3.06 1.99
CA PRO A 164 -5.64 2.77 2.21
C PRO A 164 -6.23 3.58 3.38
N ALA A 165 -5.48 3.82 4.46
CA ALA A 165 -5.95 4.61 5.60
C ALA A 165 -6.31 6.05 5.21
N ILE A 166 -5.42 6.74 4.49
CA ILE A 166 -5.65 8.10 3.99
C ILE A 166 -6.81 8.10 2.98
N ASP A 167 -6.86 7.12 2.09
CA ASP A 167 -7.92 7.00 1.10
C ASP A 167 -9.30 6.89 1.77
N LEU A 168 -9.45 5.98 2.73
CA LEU A 168 -10.69 5.82 3.48
C LEU A 168 -11.06 7.11 4.23
N ALA A 169 -10.14 7.69 4.99
CA ALA A 169 -10.39 8.89 5.78
C ALA A 169 -10.69 10.12 4.92
N SER A 170 -10.22 10.16 3.67
CA SER A 170 -10.56 11.23 2.71
C SER A 170 -12.00 11.17 2.20
N ARG A 171 -12.63 9.98 2.28
CA ARG A 171 -14.00 9.71 1.78
C ARG A 171 -15.02 9.52 2.90
N GLN A 172 -14.59 9.09 4.09
CA GLN A 172 -15.46 8.76 5.22
C GLN A 172 -15.22 9.68 6.40
N SER A 173 -16.30 10.01 7.12
CA SER A 173 -16.24 10.83 8.33
C SER A 173 -15.87 9.99 9.55
N VAL A 174 -14.61 9.57 9.64
CA VAL A 174 -14.07 8.78 10.78
C VAL A 174 -13.76 9.65 11.99
N GLY A 175 -13.44 9.04 13.14
CA GLY A 175 -13.08 9.73 14.37
C GLY A 175 -11.70 10.37 14.36
N GLY A 176 -10.74 9.78 13.64
CA GLY A 176 -9.37 10.26 13.48
C GLY A 176 -8.61 9.43 12.45
N LEU A 177 -7.47 9.96 12.04
CA LEU A 177 -6.50 9.29 11.18
C LEU A 177 -5.12 9.33 11.83
N VAL A 178 -4.46 8.18 11.94
CA VAL A 178 -3.06 8.07 12.35
C VAL A 178 -2.26 7.53 11.17
N VAL A 179 -1.16 8.20 10.84
CA VAL A 179 -0.28 7.84 9.71
C VAL A 179 1.14 7.68 10.23
N GLU A 180 1.58 6.45 10.37
CA GLU A 180 2.92 6.12 10.86
C GLU A 180 3.85 5.78 9.70
N SER A 181 4.97 6.50 9.59
CA SER A 181 6.07 6.21 8.66
C SER A 181 5.62 5.97 7.20
N SER A 182 4.61 6.69 6.75
CA SER A 182 4.08 6.58 5.39
C SER A 182 4.79 7.54 4.43
N PHE A 183 4.29 7.68 3.22
CA PHE A 183 4.93 8.40 2.12
C PHE A 183 3.92 9.29 1.39
N VAL A 184 4.42 10.28 0.67
CA VAL A 184 3.59 11.20 -0.15
C VAL A 184 3.01 10.51 -1.38
N SER A 185 3.77 9.61 -2.00
CA SER A 185 3.37 8.67 -3.05
C SER A 185 4.41 7.56 -3.18
N ALA A 186 4.03 6.41 -3.76
CA ALA A 186 4.89 5.23 -3.73
C ALA A 186 6.21 5.42 -4.48
N PHE A 187 6.20 6.02 -5.67
CA PHE A 187 7.44 6.22 -6.43
C PHE A 187 8.33 7.31 -5.82
N ARG A 188 7.75 8.23 -5.05
CA ARG A 188 8.50 9.28 -4.33
C ARG A 188 9.31 8.73 -3.14
N VAL A 189 9.13 7.49 -2.76
CA VAL A 189 10.03 6.79 -1.83
C VAL A 189 11.42 6.62 -2.46
N LEU A 190 11.48 6.40 -3.79
CA LEU A 190 12.74 6.20 -4.52
C LEU A 190 13.27 7.49 -5.14
N THR A 191 12.39 8.42 -5.49
CA THR A 191 12.74 9.66 -6.21
C THR A 191 12.14 10.87 -5.52
N GLN A 192 12.93 11.92 -5.32
CA GLN A 192 12.42 13.16 -4.69
C GLN A 192 11.50 13.98 -5.61
N ILE A 193 11.65 13.79 -6.92
CA ILE A 193 10.87 14.47 -7.97
C ILE A 193 10.05 13.45 -8.77
N PRO A 194 8.89 13.84 -9.33
CA PRO A 194 8.12 12.96 -10.20
C PRO A 194 8.86 12.77 -11.55
N ILE A 195 9.42 11.57 -11.76
CA ILE A 195 10.08 11.20 -13.01
C ILE A 195 9.08 10.62 -14.00
N LEU A 196 8.10 9.87 -13.50
CA LEU A 196 7.07 9.22 -14.31
C LEU A 196 5.80 10.09 -14.38
N PRO A 197 5.01 10.02 -15.47
CA PRO A 197 3.78 10.79 -15.63
C PRO A 197 2.60 10.24 -14.79
N PHE A 198 2.84 9.25 -13.96
CA PHE A 198 1.89 8.62 -13.05
C PHE A 198 2.62 8.16 -11.79
N ASP A 199 1.86 7.87 -10.72
CA ASP A 199 2.38 7.34 -9.47
C ASP A 199 1.35 6.37 -8.85
N LYS A 200 1.73 5.71 -7.78
CA LYS A 200 0.88 4.84 -6.97
C LYS A 200 0.71 5.44 -5.58
N PHE A 201 -0.44 5.19 -4.96
CA PHE A 201 -0.74 5.72 -3.63
C PHE A 201 -0.42 7.21 -3.50
N VAL A 202 -1.03 8.05 -4.36
CA VAL A 202 -0.80 9.50 -4.34
C VAL A 202 -1.52 10.09 -3.11
N ASN A 203 -0.90 9.88 -1.94
CA ASN A 203 -1.44 10.26 -0.64
C ASN A 203 -1.54 11.77 -0.48
N ILE A 204 -0.58 12.50 -1.08
CA ILE A 204 -0.55 13.98 -1.02
C ILE A 204 -1.82 14.61 -1.60
N ASP A 205 -2.44 14.01 -2.59
CA ASP A 205 -3.66 14.52 -3.23
C ASP A 205 -4.93 14.21 -2.42
N LYS A 206 -4.82 13.29 -1.45
CA LYS A 206 -5.94 12.81 -0.65
C LYS A 206 -5.94 13.38 0.77
N ILE A 207 -4.77 13.56 1.37
CA ILE A 207 -4.64 13.97 2.78
C ILE A 207 -5.34 15.31 3.07
N GLY A 208 -5.31 16.25 2.13
CA GLY A 208 -6.00 17.54 2.26
C GLY A 208 -7.54 17.44 2.26
N LYS A 209 -8.11 16.27 1.92
CA LYS A 209 -9.56 16.02 1.94
C LYS A 209 -10.02 15.39 3.26
N VAL A 210 -9.10 14.96 4.10
CA VAL A 210 -9.41 14.40 5.42
C VAL A 210 -9.96 15.49 6.33
N ARG A 211 -11.14 15.24 6.93
CA ARG A 211 -11.85 16.20 7.79
C ARG A 211 -11.75 15.88 9.28
N SER A 212 -11.22 14.71 9.61
CA SER A 212 -10.96 14.28 10.98
C SER A 212 -9.57 14.74 11.44
N PRO A 213 -9.32 14.80 12.77
CA PRO A 213 -7.97 15.01 13.29
C PRO A 213 -6.98 14.00 12.69
N VAL A 214 -5.75 14.47 12.37
CA VAL A 214 -4.67 13.67 11.79
C VAL A 214 -3.45 13.75 12.71
N LEU A 215 -2.86 12.58 12.99
CA LEU A 215 -1.61 12.42 13.73
C LEU A 215 -0.59 11.69 12.86
#